data_3d8d03cc62ee9b6d923d4422df80e0a3
#
_entry.id   3d8d03cc62ee9b6d923d4422df80e0a3
#
_cell.length_a   1.000
_cell.length_b   1.000
_cell.length_c   1.000
_cell.angle_alpha   90.00
_cell.angle_beta   90.00
_cell.angle_gamma   90.00
#
_symmetry.space_group_name_H-M   'P 1'
#
loop_
_entity.id
_entity.type
_entity.pdbx_description
1 polymer ?
#
loop_
_entity_poly.entity_id
_entity_poly.type
_entity_poly.pdbx_seq_one_letter_code
_entity_poly.pdbx_strand_id
1 'polypeptide(L)'
;MGVEKTGQGDSRSRIWVEDDHGRRPFMRGIMIHSLMSRGAGFDEAFRAASAIRDQLRSRERVTREELAQLVAQAFPGGLEERPPRVAPVIDVRGETEQLPFSKGVLAQSLLAAAIEPEQAYEVAREIETTLVGRGVETIARAELRRLAAERLEQRLGVRVAGRYLAWREFLDEERPLVLLLAGAAGVGKTSLAQAVAHRLGIAGVISTDAIRQVMRIMLGPELVPAIHASSYDAHRVVQRAQEPEDPIIDAFRAQASTVSVGARAMIDRAIEENTSIIMDGVAILPGLIDVSRYAKEVYVVFLAVATLDEEAFAQRFAKRGRAAAGRPPHRYLENLPAILRIQDHILELAEQHDVPIVDNVDFDASVRSILRHVTETLRKQRGSRA
;
A
#
# COMPACT_ATOMS: atom_id res chain seq x y z
N MET A 1 -25.02 35.30 -36.89
CA MET A 1 -24.70 34.02 -37.57
C MET A 1 -24.31 33.03 -36.53
N GLY A 2 -25.26 32.14 -36.18
CA GLY A 2 -25.08 31.12 -35.16
C GLY A 2 -24.32 29.93 -35.75
N VAL A 3 -23.40 29.39 -34.95
CA VAL A 3 -22.77 28.10 -35.22
C VAL A 3 -23.44 27.09 -34.30
N GLU A 4 -24.36 26.32 -34.88
CA GLU A 4 -24.92 25.12 -34.26
C GLU A 4 -23.81 24.09 -34.05
N LYS A 5 -23.54 23.76 -32.78
CA LYS A 5 -22.78 22.57 -32.41
C LYS A 5 -23.74 21.37 -32.41
N THR A 6 -23.77 20.64 -33.51
CA THR A 6 -24.35 19.29 -33.56
C THR A 6 -23.48 18.33 -32.76
N GLY A 7 -23.80 18.15 -31.49
CA GLY A 7 -23.30 17.07 -30.67
C GLY A 7 -24.16 15.82 -30.92
N GLN A 8 -23.82 14.99 -31.90
CA GLN A 8 -24.34 13.62 -31.97
C GLN A 8 -23.69 12.79 -30.87
N GLY A 9 -24.28 12.81 -29.67
CA GLY A 9 -24.05 11.82 -28.62
C GLY A 9 -24.71 10.51 -29.06
N ASP A 10 -23.87 9.51 -29.30
CA ASP A 10 -24.24 8.11 -29.52
C ASP A 10 -25.08 7.64 -28.33
N SER A 11 -26.42 7.73 -28.43
CA SER A 11 -27.38 7.23 -27.44
C SER A 11 -27.40 5.71 -27.55
N ARG A 12 -26.42 5.05 -26.93
CA ARG A 12 -26.44 3.60 -26.74
C ARG A 12 -27.69 3.22 -25.97
N SER A 13 -28.68 2.63 -26.65
CA SER A 13 -29.91 2.17 -26.02
C SER A 13 -29.57 1.23 -24.86
N ARG A 14 -30.07 1.56 -23.68
CA ARG A 14 -29.84 0.79 -22.45
C ARG A 14 -30.69 -0.47 -22.52
N ILE A 15 -30.05 -1.63 -22.54
CA ILE A 15 -30.73 -2.94 -22.54
C ILE A 15 -31.16 -3.25 -21.10
N TRP A 16 -32.40 -3.66 -20.92
CA TRP A 16 -32.95 -4.02 -19.60
C TRP A 16 -33.22 -5.52 -19.52
N VAL A 17 -32.81 -6.13 -18.41
CA VAL A 17 -33.12 -7.51 -18.05
C VAL A 17 -34.32 -7.49 -17.13
N GLU A 18 -35.40 -8.21 -17.46
CA GLU A 18 -36.62 -8.32 -16.68
C GLU A 18 -36.68 -9.72 -16.04
N ASP A 19 -36.97 -9.77 -14.73
CA ASP A 19 -37.19 -10.99 -13.95
C ASP A 19 -38.37 -10.77 -12.97
N ASP A 20 -38.76 -11.81 -12.25
CA ASP A 20 -39.86 -11.80 -11.26
C ASP A 20 -39.64 -10.79 -10.12
N HIS A 21 -38.41 -10.28 -9.95
CA HIS A 21 -38.00 -9.36 -8.90
C HIS A 21 -37.82 -7.92 -9.39
N GLY A 22 -38.07 -7.66 -10.71
CA GLY A 22 -38.07 -6.35 -11.29
C GLY A 22 -37.17 -6.19 -12.52
N ARG A 23 -36.77 -4.97 -12.79
CA ARG A 23 -36.05 -4.57 -14.00
C ARG A 23 -34.66 -4.06 -13.65
N ARG A 24 -33.63 -4.63 -14.27
CA ARG A 24 -32.22 -4.27 -14.06
C ARG A 24 -31.50 -4.00 -15.37
N PRO A 25 -30.57 -3.04 -15.45
CA PRO A 25 -29.79 -2.84 -16.67
C PRO A 25 -28.89 -4.03 -16.93
N PHE A 26 -28.81 -4.45 -18.21
CA PHE A 26 -27.84 -5.43 -18.65
C PHE A 26 -26.42 -4.84 -18.50
N MET A 27 -25.59 -5.49 -17.73
CA MET A 27 -24.20 -5.10 -17.50
C MET A 27 -23.25 -6.25 -17.89
N ARG A 28 -22.47 -6.04 -18.97
CA ARG A 28 -21.51 -7.04 -19.45
C ARG A 28 -20.58 -7.56 -18.34
N GLY A 29 -20.09 -6.68 -17.48
CA GLY A 29 -19.22 -7.07 -16.36
C GLY A 29 -19.87 -8.04 -15.37
N ILE A 30 -21.16 -7.83 -15.07
CA ILE A 30 -21.93 -8.75 -14.21
C ILE A 30 -22.09 -10.12 -14.91
N MET A 31 -22.35 -10.13 -16.21
CA MET A 31 -22.45 -11.37 -16.97
C MET A 31 -21.12 -12.13 -16.99
N ILE A 32 -19.98 -11.44 -17.25
CA ILE A 32 -18.65 -12.05 -17.20
C ILE A 32 -18.41 -12.70 -15.83
N HIS A 33 -18.69 -11.97 -14.75
CA HIS A 33 -18.54 -12.50 -13.39
C HIS A 33 -19.44 -13.74 -13.15
N SER A 34 -20.69 -13.68 -13.59
CA SER A 34 -21.64 -14.80 -13.49
C SER A 34 -21.17 -16.04 -14.27
N LEU A 35 -20.63 -15.87 -15.47
CA LEU A 35 -20.10 -16.98 -16.27
C LEU A 35 -18.85 -17.58 -15.64
N MET A 36 -17.95 -16.75 -15.13
CA MET A 36 -16.75 -17.21 -14.41
C MET A 36 -17.09 -17.95 -13.11
N SER A 37 -18.07 -17.49 -12.36
CA SER A 37 -18.53 -18.18 -11.13
C SER A 37 -19.16 -19.56 -11.43
N ARG A 38 -19.59 -19.79 -12.67
CA ARG A 38 -20.12 -21.05 -13.16
C ARG A 38 -19.09 -21.92 -13.91
N GLY A 39 -17.80 -21.53 -13.85
CA GLY A 39 -16.68 -22.33 -14.33
C GLY A 39 -16.06 -21.94 -15.67
N ALA A 40 -16.58 -20.90 -16.36
CA ALA A 40 -15.98 -20.40 -17.59
C ALA A 40 -14.62 -19.72 -17.32
N GLY A 41 -13.63 -19.89 -18.21
CA GLY A 41 -12.41 -19.11 -18.21
C GLY A 41 -12.67 -17.63 -18.53
N PHE A 42 -11.80 -16.71 -18.05
CA PHE A 42 -12.00 -15.27 -18.24
C PHE A 42 -12.18 -14.88 -19.72
N ASP A 43 -11.27 -15.35 -20.61
CA ASP A 43 -11.32 -15.01 -22.04
C ASP A 43 -12.58 -15.58 -22.73
N GLU A 44 -13.05 -16.74 -22.29
CA GLU A 44 -14.25 -17.38 -22.77
C GLU A 44 -15.50 -16.65 -22.30
N ALA A 45 -15.57 -16.32 -21.00
CA ALA A 45 -16.64 -15.51 -20.42
C ALA A 45 -16.72 -14.12 -21.06
N PHE A 46 -15.57 -13.49 -21.32
CA PHE A 46 -15.49 -12.18 -21.96
C PHE A 46 -16.01 -12.21 -23.40
N ARG A 47 -15.61 -13.21 -24.19
CA ARG A 47 -16.08 -13.39 -25.59
C ARG A 47 -17.59 -13.67 -25.64
N ALA A 48 -18.07 -14.58 -24.82
CA ALA A 48 -19.49 -14.92 -24.72
C ALA A 48 -20.35 -13.71 -24.31
N ALA A 49 -19.97 -13.00 -23.26
CA ALA A 49 -20.69 -11.82 -22.78
C ALA A 49 -20.69 -10.67 -23.80
N SER A 50 -19.61 -10.53 -24.57
CA SER A 50 -19.51 -9.54 -25.65
C SER A 50 -20.41 -9.91 -26.82
N ALA A 51 -20.40 -11.16 -27.28
CA ALA A 51 -21.27 -11.66 -28.35
C ALA A 51 -22.75 -11.53 -27.98
N ILE A 52 -23.14 -11.91 -26.75
CA ILE A 52 -24.51 -11.76 -26.25
C ILE A 52 -24.93 -10.30 -26.24
N ARG A 53 -24.07 -9.39 -25.75
CA ARG A 53 -24.36 -7.97 -25.80
C ARG A 53 -24.57 -7.44 -27.21
N ASP A 54 -23.76 -7.90 -28.18
CA ASP A 54 -23.87 -7.46 -29.56
C ASP A 54 -25.15 -7.99 -30.20
N GLN A 55 -25.62 -9.21 -29.91
CA GLN A 55 -26.91 -9.75 -30.31
C GLN A 55 -28.10 -8.98 -29.72
N LEU A 56 -27.94 -8.48 -28.49
CA LEU A 56 -28.98 -7.70 -27.81
C LEU A 56 -28.96 -6.21 -28.17
N ARG A 57 -28.03 -5.74 -29.02
CA ARG A 57 -27.80 -4.31 -29.30
C ARG A 57 -29.01 -3.58 -29.90
N SER A 58 -29.88 -4.31 -30.61
CA SER A 58 -31.12 -3.80 -31.21
C SER A 58 -32.35 -3.95 -30.32
N ARG A 59 -32.18 -4.50 -29.09
CA ARG A 59 -33.32 -4.77 -28.18
C ARG A 59 -33.23 -3.81 -26.98
N GLU A 60 -34.39 -3.33 -26.56
CA GLU A 60 -34.51 -2.52 -25.34
C GLU A 60 -34.70 -3.39 -24.09
N ARG A 61 -35.20 -4.60 -24.25
CA ARG A 61 -35.54 -5.55 -23.19
C ARG A 61 -35.13 -6.97 -23.52
N VAL A 62 -34.84 -7.75 -22.53
CA VAL A 62 -34.57 -9.19 -22.58
C VAL A 62 -35.03 -9.82 -21.27
N THR A 63 -35.68 -10.97 -21.33
CA THR A 63 -36.06 -11.71 -20.14
C THR A 63 -34.88 -12.53 -19.62
N ARG A 64 -34.96 -12.95 -18.36
CA ARG A 64 -33.96 -13.82 -17.74
C ARG A 64 -33.85 -15.15 -18.45
N GLU A 65 -34.98 -15.71 -18.93
CA GLU A 65 -35.03 -16.97 -19.68
C GLU A 65 -34.39 -16.84 -21.06
N GLU A 66 -34.67 -15.75 -21.78
CA GLU A 66 -34.00 -15.46 -23.04
C GLU A 66 -32.50 -15.30 -22.88
N LEU A 67 -32.07 -14.60 -21.80
CA LEU A 67 -30.66 -14.44 -21.50
C LEU A 67 -30.00 -15.78 -21.17
N ALA A 68 -30.69 -16.66 -20.43
CA ALA A 68 -30.20 -18.01 -20.14
C ALA A 68 -30.07 -18.88 -21.43
N GLN A 69 -30.99 -18.73 -22.36
CA GLN A 69 -30.90 -19.40 -23.66
C GLN A 69 -29.71 -18.93 -24.50
N LEU A 70 -29.45 -17.62 -24.51
CA LEU A 70 -28.27 -17.07 -25.19
C LEU A 70 -26.96 -17.56 -24.57
N VAL A 71 -26.92 -17.69 -23.25
CA VAL A 71 -25.79 -18.29 -22.54
C VAL A 71 -25.63 -19.76 -22.90
N ALA A 72 -26.73 -20.54 -22.95
CA ALA A 72 -26.69 -21.96 -23.34
C ALA A 72 -26.21 -22.15 -24.79
N GLN A 73 -26.57 -21.24 -25.69
CA GLN A 73 -26.07 -21.24 -27.08
C GLN A 73 -24.56 -20.90 -27.14
N ALA A 74 -24.08 -20.03 -26.32
CA ALA A 74 -22.66 -19.68 -26.25
C ALA A 74 -21.79 -20.80 -25.63
N PHE A 75 -22.40 -21.72 -24.85
CA PHE A 75 -21.76 -22.88 -24.24
C PHE A 75 -22.52 -24.18 -24.56
N PRO A 76 -22.41 -24.72 -25.79
CA PRO A 76 -23.18 -25.90 -26.23
C PRO A 76 -22.90 -27.18 -25.43
N GLY A 77 -21.73 -27.25 -24.76
CA GLY A 77 -21.36 -28.34 -23.85
C GLY A 77 -21.86 -28.19 -22.42
N GLY A 78 -22.67 -27.14 -22.18
CA GLY A 78 -22.96 -26.69 -20.82
C GLY A 78 -21.73 -25.98 -20.22
N LEU A 79 -21.96 -24.97 -19.38
CA LEU A 79 -20.96 -24.62 -18.37
C LEU A 79 -20.97 -25.86 -17.47
N GLU A 80 -19.88 -26.64 -17.47
CA GLU A 80 -19.73 -27.64 -16.43
C GLU A 80 -20.03 -26.92 -15.13
N GLU A 81 -21.19 -27.20 -14.53
CA GLU A 81 -21.37 -27.03 -13.13
C GLU A 81 -20.36 -28.01 -12.50
N ARG A 82 -19.10 -27.63 -12.48
CA ARG A 82 -18.27 -28.07 -11.37
C ARG A 82 -19.04 -27.56 -10.17
N PRO A 83 -19.66 -28.47 -9.41
CA PRO A 83 -20.19 -28.05 -8.12
C PRO A 83 -19.02 -27.27 -7.53
N PRO A 84 -19.21 -26.05 -7.04
CA PRO A 84 -18.11 -25.36 -6.38
C PRO A 84 -17.58 -26.46 -5.49
N ARG A 85 -16.30 -26.87 -5.68
CA ARG A 85 -15.66 -27.70 -4.68
C ARG A 85 -15.85 -26.86 -3.45
N VAL A 86 -16.90 -27.18 -2.72
CA VAL A 86 -17.12 -26.67 -1.38
C VAL A 86 -15.97 -27.33 -0.64
N ALA A 87 -14.81 -26.67 -0.73
CA ALA A 87 -13.74 -26.95 0.19
C ALA A 87 -14.45 -26.89 1.54
N PRO A 88 -14.33 -27.93 2.38
CA PRO A 88 -15.02 -27.94 3.66
C PRO A 88 -14.77 -26.57 4.29
N VAL A 89 -15.85 -25.85 4.56
CA VAL A 89 -15.75 -24.50 5.12
C VAL A 89 -15.23 -24.72 6.54
N ILE A 90 -13.95 -24.41 6.71
CA ILE A 90 -13.33 -24.44 8.03
C ILE A 90 -13.60 -23.08 8.64
N ASP A 91 -14.25 -23.04 9.78
CA ASP A 91 -14.53 -21.80 10.49
C ASP A 91 -13.41 -21.45 11.47
N VAL A 92 -12.92 -20.23 11.40
CA VAL A 92 -11.94 -19.68 12.35
C VAL A 92 -12.70 -18.90 13.42
N ARG A 93 -12.69 -19.41 14.64
CA ARG A 93 -13.35 -18.80 15.80
C ARG A 93 -12.41 -17.78 16.46
N GLY A 94 -12.81 -16.49 16.42
CA GLY A 94 -12.25 -15.40 17.23
C GLY A 94 -12.97 -15.29 18.58
N GLU A 95 -12.68 -14.23 19.32
CA GLU A 95 -13.36 -13.94 20.60
C GLU A 95 -14.82 -13.51 20.42
N THR A 96 -15.09 -12.69 19.42
CA THR A 96 -16.40 -12.09 19.13
C THR A 96 -17.00 -12.51 17.80
N GLU A 97 -16.22 -13.08 16.90
CA GLU A 97 -16.63 -13.40 15.51
C GLU A 97 -16.11 -14.76 15.05
N GLN A 98 -16.87 -15.33 14.14
CA GLN A 98 -16.52 -16.55 13.44
C GLN A 98 -16.47 -16.25 11.95
N LEU A 99 -15.33 -16.52 11.31
CA LEU A 99 -15.09 -16.23 9.92
C LEU A 99 -14.60 -17.49 9.20
N PRO A 100 -14.96 -17.69 7.92
CA PRO A 100 -14.44 -18.81 7.18
C PRO A 100 -12.92 -18.68 7.00
N PHE A 101 -12.20 -19.80 7.13
CA PHE A 101 -10.78 -19.87 6.86
C PHE A 101 -10.51 -19.48 5.40
N SER A 102 -9.55 -18.59 5.21
CA SER A 102 -9.06 -18.20 3.90
C SER A 102 -7.54 -18.28 3.87
N LYS A 103 -7.00 -19.13 2.99
CA LYS A 103 -5.55 -19.16 2.77
C LYS A 103 -4.99 -17.84 2.27
N GLY A 104 -5.80 -17.05 1.53
CA GLY A 104 -5.39 -15.72 1.09
C GLY A 104 -5.20 -14.75 2.27
N VAL A 105 -6.12 -14.77 3.24
CA VAL A 105 -6.02 -13.96 4.47
C VAL A 105 -4.82 -14.42 5.31
N LEU A 106 -4.60 -15.73 5.43
CA LEU A 106 -3.44 -16.26 6.13
C LEU A 106 -2.14 -15.84 5.41
N ALA A 107 -2.06 -16.00 4.08
CA ALA A 107 -0.91 -15.57 3.30
C ALA A 107 -0.62 -14.06 3.47
N GLN A 108 -1.64 -13.20 3.44
CA GLN A 108 -1.47 -11.77 3.74
C GLN A 108 -0.88 -11.51 5.12
N SER A 109 -1.34 -12.24 6.14
CA SER A 109 -0.81 -12.13 7.50
C SER A 109 0.68 -12.56 7.56
N LEU A 110 1.08 -13.53 6.76
CA LEU A 110 2.47 -13.96 6.63
C LEU A 110 3.34 -12.94 5.88
N LEU A 111 2.80 -12.33 4.82
CA LEU A 111 3.46 -11.26 4.08
C LEU A 111 3.75 -10.04 4.96
N ALA A 112 2.83 -9.68 5.86
CA ALA A 112 3.03 -8.61 6.84
C ALA A 112 4.21 -8.88 7.78
N ALA A 113 4.52 -10.15 8.05
CA ALA A 113 5.68 -10.58 8.82
C ALA A 113 6.99 -10.67 8.01
N ALA A 114 7.05 -10.04 6.83
CA ALA A 114 8.18 -10.04 5.91
C ALA A 114 8.59 -11.44 5.40
N ILE A 115 7.61 -12.31 5.16
CA ILE A 115 7.84 -13.62 4.54
C ILE A 115 7.70 -13.46 3.03
N GLU A 116 8.55 -14.16 2.26
CA GLU A 116 8.50 -14.16 0.80
C GLU A 116 7.13 -14.64 0.28
N PRO A 117 6.58 -14.03 -0.79
CA PRO A 117 5.25 -14.35 -1.30
C PRO A 117 5.03 -15.83 -1.59
N GLU A 118 5.98 -16.48 -2.24
CA GLU A 118 5.90 -17.91 -2.55
C GLU A 118 5.83 -18.76 -1.27
N GLN A 119 6.71 -18.46 -0.32
CA GLN A 119 6.76 -19.17 0.98
C GLN A 119 5.49 -18.92 1.80
N ALA A 120 4.98 -17.69 1.83
CA ALA A 120 3.75 -17.35 2.52
C ALA A 120 2.55 -18.13 1.96
N TYR A 121 2.45 -18.23 0.62
CA TYR A 121 1.39 -18.99 -0.03
C TYR A 121 1.52 -20.49 0.19
N GLU A 122 2.73 -21.03 0.12
CA GLU A 122 3.00 -22.46 0.39
C GLU A 122 2.64 -22.85 1.81
N VAL A 123 3.06 -22.07 2.81
CA VAL A 123 2.72 -22.31 4.22
C VAL A 123 1.19 -22.26 4.42
N ALA A 124 0.52 -21.27 3.86
CA ALA A 124 -0.93 -21.15 3.95
C ALA A 124 -1.64 -22.36 3.30
N ARG A 125 -1.14 -22.85 2.16
CA ARG A 125 -1.66 -24.05 1.47
C ARG A 125 -1.45 -25.33 2.28
N GLU A 126 -0.28 -25.49 2.89
CA GLU A 126 0.01 -26.66 3.75
C GLU A 126 -0.90 -26.71 4.97
N ILE A 127 -1.15 -25.54 5.59
CA ILE A 127 -2.07 -25.45 6.73
C ILE A 127 -3.49 -25.83 6.29
N GLU A 128 -3.99 -25.28 5.16
CA GLU A 128 -5.28 -25.66 4.58
C GLU A 128 -5.37 -27.18 4.39
N THR A 129 -4.37 -27.78 3.73
CA THR A 129 -4.31 -29.23 3.47
C THR A 129 -4.31 -30.03 4.77
N THR A 130 -3.59 -29.57 5.78
CA THR A 130 -3.51 -30.23 7.09
C THR A 130 -4.86 -30.20 7.81
N LEU A 131 -5.54 -29.04 7.81
CA LEU A 131 -6.85 -28.87 8.45
C LEU A 131 -7.93 -29.70 7.74
N VAL A 132 -7.97 -29.66 6.41
CA VAL A 132 -8.89 -30.48 5.61
C VAL A 132 -8.63 -31.97 5.81
N GLY A 133 -7.36 -32.41 5.77
CA GLY A 133 -6.99 -33.82 5.95
C GLY A 133 -7.31 -34.39 7.36
N ARG A 134 -7.40 -33.49 8.35
CA ARG A 134 -7.82 -33.85 9.73
C ARG A 134 -9.33 -33.78 9.95
N GLY A 135 -10.11 -33.34 8.93
CA GLY A 135 -11.55 -33.15 9.05
C GLY A 135 -11.94 -32.03 10.03
N VAL A 136 -11.10 -31.01 10.17
CA VAL A 136 -11.35 -29.88 11.10
C VAL A 136 -12.45 -29.00 10.50
N GLU A 137 -13.58 -28.89 11.19
CA GLU A 137 -14.69 -28.01 10.83
C GLU A 137 -14.53 -26.61 11.45
N THR A 138 -13.92 -26.53 12.64
CA THR A 138 -13.71 -25.27 13.36
C THR A 138 -12.34 -25.27 14.03
N ILE A 139 -11.61 -24.16 13.93
CA ILE A 139 -10.32 -23.95 14.59
C ILE A 139 -10.32 -22.62 15.36
N ALA A 140 -9.77 -22.58 16.55
CA ALA A 140 -9.57 -21.32 17.27
C ALA A 140 -8.49 -20.46 16.59
N ARG A 141 -8.69 -19.13 16.56
CA ARG A 141 -7.70 -18.18 15.98
C ARG A 141 -6.32 -18.34 16.61
N ALA A 142 -6.26 -18.57 17.92
CA ALA A 142 -5.00 -18.81 18.64
C ALA A 142 -4.30 -20.10 18.19
N GLU A 143 -5.07 -21.16 17.97
CA GLU A 143 -4.54 -22.46 17.48
C GLU A 143 -4.04 -22.36 16.03
N LEU A 144 -4.79 -21.66 15.16
CA LEU A 144 -4.34 -21.38 13.78
C LEU A 144 -3.04 -20.58 13.78
N ARG A 145 -2.91 -19.59 14.68
CA ARG A 145 -1.70 -18.78 14.87
C ARG A 145 -0.52 -19.67 15.30
N ARG A 146 -0.72 -20.57 16.26
CA ARG A 146 0.30 -21.50 16.72
C ARG A 146 0.72 -22.45 15.61
N LEU A 147 -0.22 -23.02 14.88
CA LEU A 147 0.07 -23.91 13.75
C LEU A 147 0.86 -23.20 12.65
N ALA A 148 0.54 -21.94 12.37
CA ALA A 148 1.29 -21.12 11.41
C ALA A 148 2.73 -20.87 11.90
N ALA A 149 2.90 -20.52 13.18
CA ALA A 149 4.23 -20.31 13.77
C ALA A 149 5.08 -21.58 13.75
N GLU A 150 4.52 -22.74 14.11
CA GLU A 150 5.21 -24.04 14.06
C GLU A 150 5.67 -24.38 12.64
N ARG A 151 4.83 -24.14 11.61
CA ARG A 151 5.19 -24.36 10.21
C ARG A 151 6.29 -23.43 9.75
N LEU A 152 6.22 -22.15 10.13
CA LEU A 152 7.26 -21.16 9.84
C LEU A 152 8.59 -21.55 10.50
N GLU A 153 8.57 -21.98 11.75
CA GLU A 153 9.76 -22.41 12.46
C GLU A 153 10.44 -23.60 11.78
N GLN A 154 9.64 -24.63 11.42
CA GLN A 154 10.13 -25.83 10.75
C GLN A 154 10.77 -25.52 9.37
N ARG A 155 10.20 -24.59 8.61
CA ARG A 155 10.65 -24.29 7.23
C ARG A 155 11.68 -23.17 7.14
N LEU A 156 11.51 -22.12 7.94
CA LEU A 156 12.23 -20.86 7.81
C LEU A 156 12.99 -20.45 9.09
N GLY A 157 12.84 -21.22 10.14
CA GLY A 157 13.54 -21.03 11.40
C GLY A 157 12.82 -20.14 12.42
N VAL A 158 13.25 -20.23 13.67
CA VAL A 158 12.66 -19.60 14.86
C VAL A 158 12.54 -18.06 14.74
N ARG A 159 13.49 -17.39 14.06
CA ARG A 159 13.45 -15.94 13.89
C ARG A 159 12.28 -15.49 13.03
N VAL A 160 11.94 -16.25 11.99
CA VAL A 160 10.83 -15.93 11.10
C VAL A 160 9.51 -16.15 11.81
N ALA A 161 9.36 -17.29 12.52
CA ALA A 161 8.21 -17.57 13.37
C ALA A 161 8.01 -16.48 14.45
N GLY A 162 9.10 -16.04 15.08
CA GLY A 162 9.06 -14.96 16.08
C GLY A 162 8.59 -13.62 15.52
N ARG A 163 8.96 -13.25 14.28
CA ARG A 163 8.45 -12.03 13.62
C ARG A 163 6.94 -12.14 13.36
N TYR A 164 6.48 -13.28 12.88
CA TYR A 164 5.05 -13.53 12.66
C TYR A 164 4.26 -13.39 13.95
N LEU A 165 4.72 -14.03 15.03
CA LEU A 165 4.06 -13.93 16.34
C LEU A 165 4.03 -12.48 16.84
N ALA A 166 5.16 -11.77 16.79
CA ALA A 166 5.23 -10.36 17.21
C ALA A 166 4.24 -9.46 16.44
N TRP A 167 4.09 -9.69 15.13
CA TRP A 167 3.11 -8.99 14.32
C TRP A 167 1.67 -9.33 14.72
N ARG A 168 1.37 -10.61 14.95
CA ARG A 168 0.03 -11.06 15.35
C ARG A 168 -0.38 -10.53 16.72
N GLU A 169 0.56 -10.52 17.63
CA GLU A 169 0.37 -10.00 18.98
C GLU A 169 0.20 -8.48 18.97
N PHE A 170 0.97 -7.75 18.12
CA PHE A 170 0.79 -6.32 17.91
C PHE A 170 -0.65 -5.97 17.50
N LEU A 171 -1.25 -6.77 16.62
CA LEU A 171 -2.63 -6.53 16.16
C LEU A 171 -3.69 -6.72 17.26
N ASP A 172 -3.36 -7.42 18.36
CA ASP A 172 -4.24 -7.60 19.51
C ASP A 172 -4.00 -6.50 20.59
N GLU A 173 -3.03 -5.59 20.37
CA GLU A 173 -2.73 -4.50 21.30
C GLU A 173 -3.43 -3.19 20.90
N GLU A 174 -3.82 -2.41 21.91
CA GLU A 174 -4.37 -1.05 21.71
C GLU A 174 -3.27 0.02 21.58
N ARG A 175 -2.14 -0.30 20.97
CA ARG A 175 -1.02 0.61 20.82
C ARG A 175 -0.66 0.76 19.37
N PRO A 176 -0.78 1.98 18.77
CA PRO A 176 -0.58 2.16 17.36
C PRO A 176 0.89 2.12 16.93
N LEU A 177 1.12 1.93 15.64
CA LEU A 177 2.42 1.98 14.98
C LEU A 177 2.57 3.30 14.20
N VAL A 178 3.67 4.01 14.43
CA VAL A 178 4.13 5.14 13.63
C VAL A 178 5.39 4.71 12.86
N LEU A 179 5.26 4.55 11.55
CA LEU A 179 6.40 4.27 10.67
C LEU A 179 6.83 5.56 9.97
N LEU A 180 8.07 5.98 10.21
CA LEU A 180 8.69 7.16 9.60
C LEU A 180 9.67 6.74 8.51
N LEU A 181 9.49 7.24 7.28
CA LEU A 181 10.35 6.97 6.14
C LEU A 181 11.01 8.27 5.65
N ALA A 182 12.22 8.52 6.11
CA ALA A 182 13.07 9.62 5.64
C ALA A 182 13.66 9.33 4.26
N GLY A 183 14.18 10.35 3.58
CA GLY A 183 14.98 10.19 2.37
C GLY A 183 14.78 11.34 1.37
N ALA A 184 15.70 11.49 0.43
CA ALA A 184 15.68 12.55 -0.57
C ALA A 184 14.54 12.42 -1.59
N ALA A 185 14.33 13.46 -2.40
CA ALA A 185 13.35 13.42 -3.47
C ALA A 185 13.72 12.33 -4.49
N GLY A 186 12.75 11.51 -4.93
CA GLY A 186 12.97 10.53 -6.01
C GLY A 186 13.37 9.12 -5.57
N VAL A 187 13.80 8.89 -4.33
CA VAL A 187 14.21 7.55 -3.83
C VAL A 187 13.08 6.52 -3.72
N GLY A 188 11.83 6.88 -4.00
CA GLY A 188 10.70 5.94 -4.02
C GLY A 188 9.94 5.79 -2.70
N LYS A 189 10.17 6.63 -1.70
CA LYS A 189 9.52 6.57 -0.37
C LYS A 189 8.01 6.39 -0.39
N THR A 190 7.30 7.23 -1.14
CA THR A 190 5.82 7.20 -1.19
C THR A 190 5.30 5.88 -1.76
N SER A 191 5.95 5.34 -2.79
CA SER A 191 5.56 4.03 -3.35
C SER A 191 5.82 2.90 -2.34
N LEU A 192 6.94 2.94 -1.63
CA LEU A 192 7.26 2.00 -0.56
C LEU A 192 6.27 2.14 0.61
N ALA A 193 5.98 3.38 1.04
CA ALA A 193 5.00 3.66 2.09
C ALA A 193 3.62 3.05 1.77
N GLN A 194 3.13 3.25 0.54
CA GLN A 194 1.86 2.70 0.09
C GLN A 194 1.86 1.16 0.05
N ALA A 195 2.93 0.54 -0.47
CA ALA A 195 3.04 -0.91 -0.52
C ALA A 195 3.12 -1.54 0.88
N VAL A 196 3.88 -0.92 1.78
CA VAL A 196 3.99 -1.35 3.18
C VAL A 196 2.65 -1.17 3.90
N ALA A 197 1.99 -0.02 3.73
CA ALA A 197 0.67 0.26 4.29
C ALA A 197 -0.36 -0.79 3.90
N HIS A 198 -0.41 -1.13 2.61
CA HIS A 198 -1.30 -2.18 2.11
C HIS A 198 -1.03 -3.54 2.77
N ARG A 199 0.24 -3.94 2.93
CA ARG A 199 0.61 -5.22 3.55
C ARG A 199 0.36 -5.26 5.07
N LEU A 200 0.50 -4.12 5.75
CA LEU A 200 0.24 -3.99 7.18
C LEU A 200 -1.23 -3.69 7.51
N GLY A 201 -2.08 -3.42 6.50
CA GLY A 201 -3.46 -3.01 6.72
C GLY A 201 -3.59 -1.61 7.34
N ILE A 202 -2.58 -0.74 7.16
CA ILE A 202 -2.58 0.63 7.67
C ILE A 202 -3.22 1.56 6.64
N ALA A 203 -4.30 2.24 7.00
CA ALA A 203 -5.01 3.14 6.11
C ALA A 203 -4.34 4.53 5.97
N GLY A 204 -3.67 4.99 7.03
CA GLY A 204 -3.07 6.33 7.09
C GLY A 204 -1.68 6.39 6.47
N VAL A 205 -1.55 6.97 5.25
CA VAL A 205 -0.26 7.30 4.65
C VAL A 205 -0.20 8.80 4.43
N ILE A 206 0.75 9.48 5.05
CA ILE A 206 0.86 10.94 5.07
C ILE A 206 2.24 11.35 4.55
N SER A 207 2.28 12.17 3.50
CA SER A 207 3.56 12.71 3.03
C SER A 207 3.84 14.09 3.62
N THR A 208 5.10 14.37 3.95
CA THR A 208 5.49 15.72 4.39
C THR A 208 5.34 16.76 3.29
N ASP A 209 5.31 16.36 2.03
CA ASP A 209 4.96 17.26 0.92
C ASP A 209 3.50 17.73 1.00
N ALA A 210 2.56 16.87 1.41
CA ALA A 210 1.17 17.27 1.65
C ALA A 210 1.07 18.24 2.83
N ILE A 211 1.77 17.96 3.93
CA ILE A 211 1.84 18.87 5.09
C ILE A 211 2.40 20.23 4.66
N ARG A 212 3.53 20.24 3.95
CA ARG A 212 4.15 21.47 3.43
C ARG A 212 3.18 22.23 2.53
N GLN A 213 2.41 21.55 1.70
CA GLN A 213 1.43 22.20 0.82
C GLN A 213 0.30 22.90 1.60
N VAL A 214 -0.18 22.31 2.68
CA VAL A 214 -1.15 22.95 3.58
C VAL A 214 -0.53 24.17 4.25
N MET A 215 0.69 24.03 4.79
CA MET A 215 1.39 25.13 5.46
C MET A 215 1.66 26.32 4.53
N ARG A 216 1.93 26.09 3.23
CA ARG A 216 2.12 27.15 2.22
C ARG A 216 0.88 28.00 1.98
N ILE A 217 -0.33 27.48 2.23
CA ILE A 217 -1.57 28.24 2.12
C ILE A 217 -1.73 29.18 3.31
N MET A 218 -1.23 28.78 4.48
CA MET A 218 -1.37 29.51 5.72
C MET A 218 -0.23 30.51 5.97
N LEU A 219 0.99 30.16 5.54
CA LEU A 219 2.22 30.93 5.76
C LEU A 219 2.70 31.53 4.44
N GLY A 220 2.66 32.86 4.33
CA GLY A 220 3.11 33.57 3.13
C GLY A 220 4.63 33.41 2.88
N PRO A 221 5.08 33.60 1.63
CA PRO A 221 6.49 33.48 1.27
C PRO A 221 7.38 34.52 1.95
N GLU A 222 6.83 35.63 2.41
CA GLU A 222 7.53 36.66 3.17
C GLU A 222 7.90 36.19 4.58
N LEU A 223 7.09 35.32 5.20
CA LEU A 223 7.32 34.78 6.53
C LEU A 223 8.25 33.56 6.50
N VAL A 224 7.98 32.61 5.58
CA VAL A 224 8.72 31.34 5.52
C VAL A 224 9.01 31.00 4.06
N PRO A 225 9.95 31.69 3.41
CA PRO A 225 10.24 31.48 1.98
C PRO A 225 10.65 30.04 1.66
N ALA A 226 11.35 29.34 2.55
CA ALA A 226 11.86 27.99 2.35
C ALA A 226 10.77 26.98 1.99
N ILE A 227 9.55 27.03 2.59
CA ILE A 227 8.49 26.07 2.30
C ILE A 227 7.84 26.28 0.93
N HIS A 228 8.05 27.44 0.29
CA HIS A 228 7.50 27.77 -1.02
C HIS A 228 8.35 27.26 -2.20
N ALA A 229 9.54 26.73 -1.93
CA ALA A 229 10.39 26.06 -2.92
C ALA A 229 10.41 24.54 -2.72
N SER A 230 10.95 23.82 -3.69
CA SER A 230 11.33 22.40 -3.49
C SER A 230 12.50 22.31 -2.50
N SER A 231 12.68 21.19 -1.83
CA SER A 231 13.76 21.01 -0.85
C SER A 231 15.15 21.32 -1.44
N TYR A 232 15.39 20.91 -2.68
CA TYR A 232 16.63 21.14 -3.42
C TYR A 232 16.77 22.57 -4.01
N ASP A 233 15.67 23.33 -4.07
CA ASP A 233 15.63 24.73 -4.55
C ASP A 233 15.52 25.75 -3.40
N ALA A 234 15.34 25.31 -2.16
CA ALA A 234 15.07 26.18 -1.02
C ALA A 234 16.18 27.26 -0.82
N HIS A 235 17.42 26.91 -1.11
CA HIS A 235 18.57 27.82 -1.02
C HIS A 235 18.47 29.03 -1.96
N ARG A 236 17.70 28.95 -3.03
CA ARG A 236 17.54 30.05 -3.99
C ARG A 236 16.55 31.13 -3.53
N VAL A 237 15.69 30.80 -2.58
CA VAL A 237 14.63 31.71 -2.08
C VAL A 237 14.88 32.21 -0.66
N VAL A 238 15.79 31.59 0.10
CA VAL A 238 16.14 32.00 1.45
C VAL A 238 17.22 33.07 1.39
N GLN A 239 16.85 34.30 1.74
CA GLN A 239 17.82 35.41 1.89
C GLN A 239 18.52 35.29 3.25
N ARG A 240 19.83 35.49 3.30
CA ARG A 240 20.66 35.41 4.51
C ARG A 240 21.61 36.62 4.61
N ALA A 241 21.87 36.99 5.84
CA ALA A 241 22.81 38.06 6.14
C ALA A 241 24.29 37.62 5.97
N GLN A 242 24.57 36.30 6.09
CA GLN A 242 25.89 35.71 5.89
C GLN A 242 25.74 34.44 5.03
N GLU A 243 26.69 34.19 4.14
CA GLU A 243 26.73 32.96 3.37
C GLU A 243 27.10 31.78 4.29
N PRO A 244 26.27 30.72 4.37
CA PRO A 244 26.58 29.52 5.12
C PRO A 244 27.61 28.67 4.40
N GLU A 245 28.27 27.77 5.12
CA GLU A 245 29.21 26.81 4.57
C GLU A 245 28.57 25.91 3.49
N ASP A 246 27.34 25.46 3.74
CA ASP A 246 26.54 24.71 2.76
C ASP A 246 25.13 25.32 2.63
N PRO A 247 24.91 26.21 1.63
CA PRO A 247 23.63 26.90 1.45
C PRO A 247 22.47 25.94 1.15
N ILE A 248 22.73 24.80 0.49
CA ILE A 248 21.72 23.79 0.14
C ILE A 248 21.20 23.13 1.40
N ILE A 249 22.11 22.61 2.21
CA ILE A 249 21.75 21.86 3.43
C ILE A 249 21.11 22.78 4.47
N ASP A 250 21.62 23.97 4.62
CA ASP A 250 21.08 24.95 5.56
C ASP A 250 19.63 25.36 5.24
N ALA A 251 19.36 25.67 3.95
CA ALA A 251 18.01 26.03 3.53
C ALA A 251 17.06 24.82 3.61
N PHE A 252 17.56 23.63 3.28
CA PHE A 252 16.85 22.38 3.44
C PHE A 252 16.48 22.11 4.92
N ARG A 253 17.44 22.28 5.84
CA ARG A 253 17.17 22.09 7.28
C ARG A 253 16.16 23.11 7.82
N ALA A 254 16.21 24.34 7.39
CA ALA A 254 15.24 25.37 7.75
C ALA A 254 13.82 24.97 7.28
N GLN A 255 13.70 24.49 6.04
CA GLN A 255 12.44 23.98 5.52
C GLN A 255 11.95 22.76 6.31
N ALA A 256 12.81 21.77 6.52
CA ALA A 256 12.49 20.55 7.24
C ALA A 256 12.06 20.84 8.69
N SER A 257 12.75 21.75 9.38
CA SER A 257 12.40 22.20 10.73
C SER A 257 10.98 22.77 10.77
N THR A 258 10.62 23.61 9.82
CA THR A 258 9.27 24.20 9.73
C THR A 258 8.22 23.12 9.49
N VAL A 259 8.43 22.24 8.51
CA VAL A 259 7.45 21.20 8.12
C VAL A 259 7.32 20.15 9.23
N SER A 260 8.38 19.89 10.01
CA SER A 260 8.36 18.93 11.12
C SER A 260 7.36 19.29 12.22
N VAL A 261 6.97 20.55 12.34
CA VAL A 261 5.91 20.97 13.28
C VAL A 261 4.58 20.31 12.92
N GLY A 262 4.22 20.35 11.63
CA GLY A 262 3.03 19.69 11.14
C GLY A 262 3.15 18.15 11.18
N ALA A 263 4.36 17.62 10.95
CA ALA A 263 4.60 16.17 11.08
C ALA A 263 4.38 15.69 12.52
N ARG A 264 4.87 16.42 13.52
CA ARG A 264 4.61 16.12 14.94
C ARG A 264 3.12 16.16 15.27
N ALA A 265 2.40 17.18 14.82
CA ALA A 265 0.95 17.27 15.03
C ALA A 265 0.18 16.07 14.47
N MET A 266 0.63 15.51 13.33
CA MET A 266 0.03 14.30 12.76
C MET A 266 0.37 13.04 13.59
N ILE A 267 1.53 12.98 14.22
CA ILE A 267 1.87 11.89 15.14
C ILE A 267 1.02 12.01 16.42
N ASP A 268 0.94 13.20 17.01
CA ASP A 268 0.13 13.45 18.20
C ASP A 268 -1.35 13.06 17.94
N ARG A 269 -1.90 13.43 16.80
CA ARG A 269 -3.24 13.03 16.39
C ARG A 269 -3.41 11.50 16.25
N ALA A 270 -2.42 10.83 15.66
CA ALA A 270 -2.47 9.36 15.49
C ALA A 270 -2.49 8.65 16.87
N ILE A 271 -1.80 9.22 17.86
CA ILE A 271 -1.83 8.75 19.26
C ILE A 271 -3.23 8.96 19.87
N GLU A 272 -3.78 10.18 19.75
CA GLU A 272 -5.10 10.53 20.29
C GLU A 272 -6.22 9.66 19.70
N GLU A 273 -6.13 9.36 18.40
CA GLU A 273 -7.11 8.53 17.68
C GLU A 273 -6.81 7.02 17.79
N ASN A 274 -5.74 6.63 18.45
CA ASN A 274 -5.23 5.24 18.51
C ASN A 274 -5.13 4.58 17.13
N THR A 275 -4.59 5.32 16.14
CA THR A 275 -4.49 4.85 14.76
C THR A 275 -3.05 4.72 14.30
N SER A 276 -2.73 3.60 13.64
CA SER A 276 -1.41 3.42 13.02
C SER A 276 -1.29 4.26 11.75
N ILE A 277 -0.12 4.91 11.58
CA ILE A 277 0.18 5.72 10.39
C ILE A 277 1.56 5.41 9.82
N ILE A 278 1.70 5.62 8.51
CA ILE A 278 3.00 5.71 7.85
C ILE A 278 3.19 7.13 7.37
N MET A 279 4.31 7.73 7.73
CA MET A 279 4.66 9.06 7.28
C MET A 279 5.92 9.01 6.43
N ASP A 280 5.87 9.54 5.21
CA ASP A 280 7.02 9.61 4.32
C ASP A 280 7.39 11.05 3.97
N GLY A 281 8.66 11.32 3.81
CA GLY A 281 9.06 12.63 3.29
C GLY A 281 10.50 13.02 3.51
N VAL A 282 10.86 14.08 2.79
CA VAL A 282 12.18 14.72 2.87
C VAL A 282 12.36 15.46 4.19
N ALA A 283 11.27 16.00 4.77
CA ALA A 283 11.31 16.74 6.01
C ALA A 283 11.30 15.86 7.28
N ILE A 284 11.25 14.55 7.13
CA ILE A 284 11.43 13.58 8.23
C ILE A 284 12.94 13.37 8.37
N LEU A 285 13.57 14.07 9.31
CA LEU A 285 15.01 13.94 9.53
C LEU A 285 15.31 13.26 10.85
N PRO A 286 16.27 12.31 10.88
CA PRO A 286 16.82 11.79 12.12
C PRO A 286 17.32 12.94 13.02
N GLY A 287 17.02 12.88 14.31
CA GLY A 287 17.37 13.90 15.27
C GLY A 287 16.44 15.13 15.31
N LEU A 288 15.66 15.40 14.24
CA LEU A 288 14.72 16.53 14.20
C LEU A 288 13.36 16.18 14.85
N ILE A 289 12.90 14.95 14.69
CA ILE A 289 11.74 14.40 15.38
C ILE A 289 12.25 13.53 16.51
N ASP A 290 12.06 13.98 17.74
CA ASP A 290 12.40 13.20 18.93
C ASP A 290 11.40 12.05 19.11
N VAL A 291 11.78 10.89 18.58
CA VAL A 291 10.94 9.67 18.63
C VAL A 291 10.86 9.10 20.05
N SER A 292 11.78 9.42 20.93
CA SER A 292 11.80 8.93 22.32
C SER A 292 10.61 9.45 23.12
N ARG A 293 10.14 10.66 22.81
CA ARG A 293 8.95 11.28 23.38
C ARG A 293 7.70 10.40 23.23
N TYR A 294 7.59 9.69 22.12
CA TYR A 294 6.42 8.90 21.77
C TYR A 294 6.52 7.43 22.19
N ALA A 295 7.70 6.99 22.63
CA ALA A 295 8.01 5.58 22.86
C ALA A 295 7.13 4.87 23.91
N LYS A 296 6.41 5.60 24.76
CA LYS A 296 5.46 5.03 25.73
C LYS A 296 4.09 4.77 25.15
N GLU A 297 3.67 5.58 24.18
CA GLU A 297 2.32 5.63 23.66
C GLU A 297 2.17 4.89 22.33
N VAL A 298 3.22 4.88 21.50
CA VAL A 298 3.21 4.22 20.18
C VAL A 298 4.46 3.37 19.97
N TYR A 299 4.37 2.43 19.05
CA TYR A 299 5.54 1.79 18.45
C TYR A 299 6.09 2.69 17.37
N VAL A 300 7.31 3.21 17.52
CA VAL A 300 7.95 4.02 16.49
C VAL A 300 8.98 3.19 15.75
N VAL A 301 8.87 3.17 14.44
CA VAL A 301 9.88 2.63 13.53
C VAL A 301 10.35 3.74 12.62
N PHE A 302 11.63 4.07 12.68
CA PHE A 302 12.24 5.11 11.87
C PHE A 302 13.25 4.49 10.91
N LEU A 303 13.12 4.76 9.60
CA LEU A 303 14.00 4.25 8.56
C LEU A 303 14.37 5.37 7.58
N ALA A 304 15.60 5.35 7.08
CA ALA A 304 16.03 6.17 5.97
C ALA A 304 15.99 5.34 4.68
N VAL A 305 15.39 5.87 3.62
CA VAL A 305 15.35 5.26 2.29
C VAL A 305 16.28 6.03 1.38
N ALA A 306 17.19 5.32 0.75
CA ALA A 306 18.15 5.87 -0.20
C ALA A 306 18.12 5.12 -1.54
N THR A 307 18.80 5.67 -2.52
CA THR A 307 19.24 4.97 -3.74
C THR A 307 20.71 5.30 -3.90
N LEU A 308 21.57 4.34 -3.55
CA LEU A 308 23.02 4.56 -3.49
C LEU A 308 23.67 4.55 -4.87
N ASP A 309 23.06 3.92 -5.87
CA ASP A 309 23.49 3.93 -7.27
C ASP A 309 22.95 5.18 -7.98
N GLU A 310 23.85 6.11 -8.31
CA GLU A 310 23.52 7.38 -8.99
C GLU A 310 22.89 7.16 -10.38
N GLU A 311 23.31 6.14 -11.11
CA GLU A 311 22.76 5.85 -12.44
C GLU A 311 21.33 5.31 -12.32
N ALA A 312 21.07 4.40 -11.38
CA ALA A 312 19.74 3.92 -11.05
C ALA A 312 18.84 5.08 -10.56
N PHE A 313 19.42 6.04 -9.82
CA PHE A 313 18.73 7.23 -9.34
C PHE A 313 18.27 8.11 -10.52
N ALA A 314 19.16 8.42 -11.46
CA ALA A 314 18.86 9.20 -12.66
C ALA A 314 17.80 8.52 -13.56
N GLN A 315 17.89 7.19 -13.74
CA GLN A 315 16.93 6.41 -14.52
C GLN A 315 15.52 6.44 -13.92
N ARG A 316 15.37 6.49 -12.58
CA ARG A 316 14.07 6.61 -11.91
C ARG A 316 13.40 7.94 -12.20
N PHE A 317 14.14 9.04 -12.25
CA PHE A 317 13.57 10.33 -12.64
C PHE A 317 13.09 10.32 -14.08
N ALA A 318 13.85 9.72 -14.99
CA ALA A 318 13.46 9.57 -16.38
C ALA A 318 12.15 8.77 -16.57
N LYS A 319 11.97 7.70 -15.79
CA LYS A 319 10.71 6.88 -15.79
C LYS A 319 9.53 7.65 -15.18
N ARG A 320 9.74 8.36 -14.07
CA ARG A 320 8.69 9.11 -13.36
C ARG A 320 8.09 10.24 -14.19
N GLY A 321 8.92 10.92 -14.98
CA GLY A 321 8.47 12.01 -15.83
C GLY A 321 7.57 11.59 -16.99
N ARG A 322 7.59 10.32 -17.38
CA ARG A 322 6.64 9.76 -18.35
C ARG A 322 5.25 9.48 -17.76
N ALA A 323 5.18 9.31 -16.45
CA ALA A 323 3.94 8.95 -15.75
C ALA A 323 3.17 10.14 -15.13
N ALA A 324 3.81 11.31 -14.97
CA ALA A 324 3.22 12.47 -14.29
C ALA A 324 3.30 13.74 -15.15
N ALA A 325 2.19 14.11 -15.80
CA ALA A 325 2.09 15.28 -16.69
C ALA A 325 2.42 16.64 -16.05
N GLY A 326 2.53 16.73 -14.72
CA GLY A 326 2.77 17.99 -13.99
C GLY A 326 4.19 18.18 -13.42
N ARG A 327 5.12 17.23 -13.61
CA ARG A 327 6.49 17.31 -13.05
C ARG A 327 7.51 16.90 -14.12
N PRO A 328 8.03 17.85 -14.90
CA PRO A 328 8.94 17.55 -15.99
C PRO A 328 10.25 16.94 -15.50
N PRO A 329 10.71 15.82 -16.10
CA PRO A 329 11.91 15.08 -15.68
C PRO A 329 13.18 15.91 -15.66
N HIS A 330 13.33 16.85 -16.60
CA HIS A 330 14.51 17.71 -16.74
C HIS A 330 14.80 18.49 -15.45
N ARG A 331 13.75 18.98 -14.76
CA ARG A 331 13.91 19.76 -13.52
C ARG A 331 14.60 18.96 -12.40
N TYR A 332 14.37 17.67 -12.33
CA TYR A 332 15.04 16.81 -11.34
C TYR A 332 16.49 16.51 -11.73
N LEU A 333 16.74 16.29 -13.03
CA LEU A 333 18.09 16.04 -13.55
C LEU A 333 18.99 17.28 -13.42
N GLU A 334 18.46 18.47 -13.68
CA GLU A 334 19.16 19.74 -13.47
C GLU A 334 19.53 20.00 -12.00
N ASN A 335 18.74 19.49 -11.06
CA ASN A 335 18.96 19.65 -9.63
C ASN A 335 19.51 18.38 -8.96
N LEU A 336 19.93 17.37 -9.75
CA LEU A 336 20.45 16.11 -9.22
C LEU A 336 21.59 16.30 -8.20
N PRO A 337 22.59 17.17 -8.42
CA PRO A 337 23.65 17.39 -7.43
C PRO A 337 23.10 17.86 -6.07
N ALA A 338 22.12 18.77 -6.07
CA ALA A 338 21.50 19.25 -4.82
C ALA A 338 20.67 18.15 -4.13
N ILE A 339 20.00 17.30 -4.92
CA ILE A 339 19.23 16.18 -4.39
C ILE A 339 20.15 15.12 -3.76
N LEU A 340 21.27 14.81 -4.42
CA LEU A 340 22.29 13.89 -3.90
C LEU A 340 22.92 14.43 -2.61
N ARG A 341 23.26 15.73 -2.60
CA ARG A 341 23.80 16.39 -1.39
C ARG A 341 22.83 16.30 -0.19
N ILE A 342 21.52 16.47 -0.46
CA ILE A 342 20.47 16.27 0.57
C ILE A 342 20.40 14.79 1.00
N GLN A 343 20.53 13.83 0.05
CA GLN A 343 20.57 12.42 0.39
C GLN A 343 21.75 12.11 1.32
N ASP A 344 22.95 12.57 0.97
CA ASP A 344 24.15 12.34 1.78
C ASP A 344 23.95 12.88 3.21
N HIS A 345 23.41 14.10 3.33
CA HIS A 345 23.11 14.67 4.63
C HIS A 345 22.09 13.86 5.46
N ILE A 346 21.04 13.32 4.80
CA ILE A 346 20.06 12.44 5.46
C ILE A 346 20.73 11.15 5.93
N LEU A 347 21.64 10.59 5.13
CA LEU A 347 22.37 9.36 5.48
C LEU A 347 23.36 9.60 6.62
N GLU A 348 24.08 10.74 6.62
CA GLU A 348 24.93 11.16 7.74
C GLU A 348 24.14 11.26 9.05
N LEU A 349 22.94 11.89 9.01
CA LEU A 349 22.06 11.96 10.16
C LEU A 349 21.52 10.59 10.58
N ALA A 350 21.22 9.70 9.61
CA ALA A 350 20.77 8.36 9.92
C ALA A 350 21.84 7.56 10.66
N GLU A 351 23.10 7.65 10.26
CA GLU A 351 24.22 7.04 10.99
C GLU A 351 24.41 7.64 12.38
N GLN A 352 24.38 8.98 12.51
CA GLN A 352 24.53 9.67 13.80
C GLN A 352 23.43 9.33 14.82
N HIS A 353 22.24 8.95 14.35
CA HIS A 353 21.07 8.65 15.20
C HIS A 353 20.67 7.18 15.20
N ASP A 354 21.53 6.26 14.73
CA ASP A 354 21.28 4.82 14.66
C ASP A 354 19.98 4.46 13.91
N VAL A 355 19.61 5.26 12.89
CA VAL A 355 18.45 5.01 12.03
C VAL A 355 18.84 4.08 10.88
N PRO A 356 18.24 2.88 10.77
CA PRO A 356 18.59 1.94 9.71
C PRO A 356 18.31 2.51 8.30
N ILE A 357 19.20 2.19 7.36
CA ILE A 357 19.12 2.63 5.97
C ILE A 357 18.61 1.48 5.11
N VAL A 358 17.64 1.78 4.25
CA VAL A 358 17.11 0.85 3.23
C VAL A 358 17.51 1.38 1.86
N ASP A 359 18.45 0.67 1.21
CA ASP A 359 18.80 0.94 -0.18
C ASP A 359 17.72 0.39 -1.11
N ASN A 360 17.01 1.30 -1.80
CA ASN A 360 15.90 0.95 -2.67
C ASN A 360 16.38 0.67 -4.10
N VAL A 361 17.16 -0.36 -4.30
CA VAL A 361 17.55 -0.88 -5.63
C VAL A 361 16.44 -1.73 -6.20
N ASP A 362 15.98 -2.72 -5.46
CA ASP A 362 14.84 -3.57 -5.79
C ASP A 362 13.63 -3.22 -4.90
N PHE A 363 12.49 -2.93 -5.53
CA PHE A 363 11.29 -2.46 -4.85
C PHE A 363 10.73 -3.50 -3.87
N ASP A 364 10.59 -4.75 -4.30
CA ASP A 364 10.01 -5.81 -3.48
C ASP A 364 10.92 -6.21 -2.32
N ALA A 365 12.24 -6.26 -2.56
CA ALA A 365 13.23 -6.48 -1.52
C ALA A 365 13.20 -5.35 -0.48
N SER A 366 13.04 -4.09 -0.91
CA SER A 366 12.95 -2.92 -0.03
C SER A 366 11.68 -2.95 0.82
N VAL A 367 10.53 -3.31 0.23
CA VAL A 367 9.28 -3.50 0.99
C VAL A 367 9.46 -4.58 2.06
N ARG A 368 10.06 -5.73 1.71
CA ARG A 368 10.34 -6.79 2.70
C ARG A 368 11.32 -6.36 3.77
N SER A 369 12.34 -5.59 3.41
CA SER A 369 13.30 -5.03 4.38
C SER A 369 12.59 -4.11 5.38
N ILE A 370 11.73 -3.19 4.93
CA ILE A 370 10.95 -2.31 5.80
C ILE A 370 10.06 -3.14 6.74
N LEU A 371 9.31 -4.12 6.21
CA LEU A 371 8.45 -5.00 7.02
C LEU A 371 9.26 -5.79 8.06
N ARG A 372 10.48 -6.22 7.70
CA ARG A 372 11.40 -6.89 8.64
C ARG A 372 11.81 -5.95 9.76
N HIS A 373 12.18 -4.71 9.46
CA HIS A 373 12.51 -3.72 10.48
C HIS A 373 11.31 -3.44 11.39
N VAL A 374 10.11 -3.30 10.85
CA VAL A 374 8.88 -3.13 11.64
C VAL A 374 8.71 -4.29 12.62
N THR A 375 8.69 -5.52 12.13
CA THR A 375 8.43 -6.70 12.98
C THR A 375 9.56 -7.00 13.97
N GLU A 376 10.82 -6.73 13.64
CA GLU A 376 11.94 -6.85 14.59
C GLU A 376 11.89 -5.77 15.66
N THR A 377 11.48 -4.56 15.32
CA THR A 377 11.32 -3.48 16.34
C THR A 377 10.19 -3.80 17.29
N LEU A 378 9.04 -4.26 16.79
CA LEU A 378 7.94 -4.74 17.62
C LEU A 378 8.41 -5.85 18.58
N ARG A 379 9.13 -6.84 18.05
CA ARG A 379 9.68 -7.94 18.86
C ARG A 379 10.62 -7.48 19.96
N LYS A 380 11.54 -6.55 19.66
CA LYS A 380 12.51 -6.01 20.64
C LYS A 380 11.84 -5.19 21.73
N GLN A 381 10.95 -4.28 21.35
CA GLN A 381 10.29 -3.38 22.32
C GLN A 381 9.35 -4.12 23.27
N ARG A 382 8.83 -5.29 22.87
CA ARG A 382 8.02 -6.17 23.74
C ARG A 382 8.90 -7.00 24.68
N GLY A 383 9.98 -7.59 24.17
CA GLY A 383 10.92 -8.36 24.97
C GLY A 383 11.62 -7.60 26.09
N SER A 384 11.68 -6.27 25.97
CA SER A 384 12.24 -5.39 27.04
C SER A 384 11.21 -5.02 28.12
N ARG A 385 9.95 -5.44 27.99
CA ARG A 385 8.86 -5.19 28.96
C ARG A 385 8.40 -6.43 29.73
N ALA A 386 8.75 -7.61 29.24
CA ALA A 386 8.53 -8.90 29.89
C ALA A 386 9.71 -9.22 30.83
#